data_cfc5c3d14b0db128c37c645e48eb1d53
#
_entry.id   cfc5c3d14b0db128c37c645e48eb1d53
#
_cell.length_a   1.000
_cell.length_b   1.000
_cell.length_c   1.000
_cell.angle_alpha   90.00
_cell.angle_beta   90.00
_cell.angle_gamma   90.00
#
_symmetry.space_group_name_H-M   'P 1'
#
loop_
_entity.id
_entity.type
_entity.pdbx_description
1 polymer ?
#
loop_
_entity_poly.entity_id
_entity_poly.type
_entity_poly.pdbx_seq_one_letter_code
_entity_poly.pdbx_strand_id
1 'polypeptide(L)'
;KTKPYEHQLLALSKSWNKKEYAYFMEMGTGKSKVLIDNIAILYDKGGINGAIIVAPKGVYRNWSEKEIPAHMPDHVLKHVAVWNPSPTKAQKKELVKLFESSQDLKILVINVEAFSTKKGVAFVEKFILAHNALIAVDESTTIKNPKAQRTKSLLKLAINTKYRRILTGFPVTQSPLDLYSQCSFLSKQLLGFDSYYSFQNRYAKLLNRKMGARSFRQVVGYQNLEELTKNVNEFSYRVLKKDCLDLPDKVYQRREVELTPEQKKVYKELKEYAMAELDSHEIVSVTSVLTQILRLHQVVCGFVKHDNGEEVEIKNNRLDELINILQEVQGKTIIWANYRYDIRRILETLHNITGTESVATYYGETPDEE
;
A
#
# COMPACT_ATOMS: atom_id res chain seq x y z
N LYS A 1 22.40 -11.96 -10.78
CA LYS A 1 23.09 -10.72 -10.47
C LYS A 1 23.39 -10.59 -8.98
N THR A 2 22.38 -10.62 -8.11
CA THR A 2 22.51 -10.66 -6.66
C THR A 2 22.26 -12.07 -6.13
N LYS A 3 23.04 -12.53 -5.12
CA LYS A 3 22.85 -13.84 -4.51
C LYS A 3 21.58 -13.83 -3.65
N PRO A 4 20.64 -14.77 -3.89
CA PRO A 4 19.43 -14.87 -3.07
C PRO A 4 19.73 -15.45 -1.69
N TYR A 5 18.94 -15.02 -0.69
CA TYR A 5 18.92 -15.65 0.62
C TYR A 5 18.18 -17.00 0.59
N GLU A 6 18.38 -17.81 1.61
CA GLU A 6 17.77 -19.15 1.69
C GLU A 6 16.23 -19.11 1.60
N HIS A 7 15.58 -18.23 2.35
CA HIS A 7 14.12 -18.06 2.29
C HIS A 7 13.61 -17.59 0.91
N GLN A 8 14.43 -16.84 0.14
CA GLN A 8 14.10 -16.44 -1.24
C GLN A 8 14.22 -17.61 -2.21
N LEU A 9 15.24 -18.45 -2.04
CA LEU A 9 15.39 -19.70 -2.80
C LEU A 9 14.22 -20.65 -2.53
N LEU A 10 13.81 -20.77 -1.27
CA LEU A 10 12.66 -21.58 -0.89
C LEU A 10 11.35 -21.05 -1.50
N ALA A 11 11.15 -19.74 -1.50
CA ALA A 11 10.01 -19.11 -2.18
C ALA A 11 9.99 -19.44 -3.67
N LEU A 12 11.13 -19.32 -4.34
CA LEU A 12 11.27 -19.65 -5.76
C LEU A 12 11.02 -21.12 -6.04
N SER A 13 11.60 -22.03 -5.26
CA SER A 13 11.46 -23.48 -5.47
C SER A 13 9.99 -23.92 -5.43
N LYS A 14 9.18 -23.29 -4.58
CA LYS A 14 7.74 -23.56 -4.44
C LYS A 14 6.88 -22.95 -5.55
N SER A 15 7.35 -21.89 -6.21
CA SER A 15 6.50 -21.00 -7.03
C SER A 15 6.90 -20.88 -8.49
N TRP A 16 8.15 -21.16 -8.87
CA TRP A 16 8.70 -20.71 -10.15
C TRP A 16 7.88 -21.17 -11.38
N ASN A 17 7.32 -22.37 -11.36
CA ASN A 17 6.52 -22.96 -12.44
C ASN A 17 5.00 -22.93 -12.20
N LYS A 18 4.56 -22.46 -11.03
CA LYS A 18 3.11 -22.36 -10.74
C LYS A 18 2.50 -21.24 -11.57
N LYS A 19 1.31 -21.45 -12.10
CA LYS A 19 0.58 -20.41 -12.84
C LYS A 19 0.17 -19.25 -11.93
N GLU A 20 -0.29 -19.58 -10.74
CA GLU A 20 -0.76 -18.66 -9.71
C GLU A 20 0.05 -18.86 -8.42
N TYR A 21 0.55 -17.76 -7.84
CA TYR A 21 1.23 -17.83 -6.55
C TYR A 21 1.26 -16.50 -5.79
N ALA A 22 1.20 -16.56 -4.46
CA ALA A 22 1.24 -15.42 -3.56
C ALA A 22 2.54 -15.37 -2.76
N TYR A 23 3.22 -14.23 -2.76
CA TYR A 23 4.38 -13.96 -1.91
C TYR A 23 3.97 -13.08 -0.74
N PHE A 24 3.55 -13.72 0.36
CA PHE A 24 3.21 -13.05 1.62
C PHE A 24 4.46 -12.91 2.48
N MET A 25 5.43 -12.19 1.96
CA MET A 25 6.73 -11.99 2.58
C MET A 25 6.78 -10.59 3.20
N GLU A 26 7.20 -10.50 4.46
CA GLU A 26 7.24 -9.23 5.19
C GLU A 26 8.12 -8.19 4.47
N MET A 27 7.88 -6.90 4.72
CA MET A 27 8.67 -5.82 4.12
C MET A 27 10.16 -5.99 4.46
N GLY A 28 11.05 -5.81 3.45
CA GLY A 28 12.49 -5.96 3.63
C GLY A 28 13.01 -7.40 3.55
N THR A 29 12.16 -8.42 3.30
CA THR A 29 12.60 -9.82 3.08
C THR A 29 12.94 -10.12 1.61
N GLY A 30 12.84 -9.13 0.72
CA GLY A 30 13.25 -9.22 -0.69
C GLY A 30 12.21 -9.82 -1.63
N LYS A 31 10.91 -9.49 -1.44
CA LYS A 31 9.82 -9.86 -2.37
C LYS A 31 10.12 -9.53 -3.83
N SER A 32 10.63 -8.31 -4.06
CA SER A 32 10.99 -7.81 -5.40
C SER A 32 12.02 -8.70 -6.07
N LYS A 33 13.07 -9.08 -5.33
CA LYS A 33 14.11 -10.00 -5.80
C LYS A 33 13.53 -11.34 -6.23
N VAL A 34 12.65 -11.94 -5.39
CA VAL A 34 12.00 -13.23 -5.70
C VAL A 34 11.15 -13.13 -6.98
N LEU A 35 10.38 -12.04 -7.15
CA LEU A 35 9.60 -11.83 -8.36
C LEU A 35 10.50 -11.68 -9.61
N ILE A 36 11.57 -10.90 -9.51
CA ILE A 36 12.49 -10.66 -10.63
C ILE A 36 13.18 -11.97 -11.06
N ASP A 37 13.66 -12.76 -10.08
CA ASP A 37 14.25 -14.07 -10.36
C ASP A 37 13.21 -15.02 -10.97
N ASN A 38 11.95 -15.00 -10.50
CA ASN A 38 10.88 -15.80 -11.10
C ASN A 38 10.60 -15.39 -12.57
N ILE A 39 10.58 -14.09 -12.85
CA ILE A 39 10.43 -13.58 -14.22
C ILE A 39 11.58 -14.05 -15.10
N ALA A 40 12.83 -13.93 -14.62
CA ALA A 40 14.01 -14.38 -15.35
C ALA A 40 13.97 -15.88 -15.66
N ILE A 41 13.66 -16.72 -14.67
CA ILE A 41 13.54 -18.18 -14.84
C ILE A 41 12.46 -18.53 -15.87
N LEU A 42 11.30 -17.88 -15.78
CA LEU A 42 10.20 -18.13 -16.73
C LEU A 42 10.55 -17.71 -18.17
N TYR A 43 11.29 -16.61 -18.33
CA TYR A 43 11.79 -16.15 -19.61
C TYR A 43 12.82 -17.14 -20.18
N ASP A 44 13.83 -17.54 -19.41
CA ASP A 44 14.86 -18.50 -19.82
C ASP A 44 14.27 -19.87 -20.24
N LYS A 45 13.16 -20.25 -19.60
CA LYS A 45 12.42 -21.48 -19.96
C LYS A 45 11.42 -21.30 -21.12
N GLY A 46 11.39 -20.13 -21.77
CA GLY A 46 10.42 -19.83 -22.83
C GLY A 46 8.96 -19.77 -22.36
N GLY A 47 8.74 -19.63 -21.06
CA GLY A 47 7.42 -19.57 -20.46
C GLY A 47 6.71 -18.25 -20.70
N ILE A 48 7.47 -17.15 -20.78
CA ILE A 48 6.99 -15.78 -21.00
C ILE A 48 7.94 -15.02 -21.93
N ASN A 49 7.43 -13.99 -22.60
CA ASN A 49 8.20 -12.95 -23.27
C ASN A 49 7.78 -11.54 -22.82
N GLY A 50 6.82 -11.44 -21.89
CA GLY A 50 6.35 -10.21 -21.30
C GLY A 50 6.11 -10.31 -19.81
N ALA A 51 6.29 -9.20 -19.09
CA ALA A 51 5.94 -9.08 -17.68
C ALA A 51 5.26 -7.73 -17.41
N ILE A 52 4.22 -7.74 -16.57
CA ILE A 52 3.53 -6.54 -16.13
C ILE A 52 3.70 -6.46 -14.60
N ILE A 53 4.30 -5.39 -14.12
CA ILE A 53 4.48 -5.12 -12.70
C ILE A 53 3.56 -3.97 -12.32
N VAL A 54 2.55 -4.27 -11.50
CA VAL A 54 1.57 -3.31 -11.00
C VAL A 54 1.94 -2.96 -9.57
N ALA A 55 2.17 -1.69 -9.27
CA ALA A 55 2.52 -1.24 -7.93
C ALA A 55 1.82 0.08 -7.56
N PRO A 56 1.78 0.48 -6.27
CA PRO A 56 1.23 1.78 -5.86
C PRO A 56 1.96 2.96 -6.50
N LYS A 57 1.24 4.07 -6.75
CA LYS A 57 1.76 5.27 -7.42
C LYS A 57 3.08 5.78 -6.82
N GLY A 58 3.20 5.80 -5.49
CA GLY A 58 4.39 6.32 -4.81
C GLY A 58 5.66 5.46 -4.96
N VAL A 59 5.54 4.19 -5.44
CA VAL A 59 6.68 3.25 -5.46
C VAL A 59 6.87 2.52 -6.79
N TYR A 60 5.95 2.66 -7.77
CA TYR A 60 6.03 1.86 -8.99
C TYR A 60 7.28 2.15 -9.83
N ARG A 61 7.76 3.41 -9.86
CA ARG A 61 9.01 3.76 -10.57
C ARG A 61 10.25 3.08 -10.00
N ASN A 62 10.26 2.82 -8.69
CA ASN A 62 11.36 2.11 -8.03
C ASN A 62 11.65 0.74 -8.68
N TRP A 63 10.63 0.09 -9.24
CA TRP A 63 10.81 -1.15 -9.97
C TRP A 63 11.71 -0.99 -11.21
N SER A 64 11.50 0.07 -12.00
CA SER A 64 12.30 0.35 -13.21
C SER A 64 13.66 0.93 -12.92
N GLU A 65 13.77 1.76 -11.88
CA GLU A 65 14.96 2.55 -11.58
C GLU A 65 15.94 1.82 -10.66
N LYS A 66 15.46 0.97 -9.75
CA LYS A 66 16.28 0.30 -8.73
C LYS A 66 16.16 -1.21 -8.76
N GLU A 67 14.97 -1.77 -8.61
CA GLU A 67 14.79 -3.20 -8.39
C GLU A 67 15.22 -4.05 -9.60
N ILE A 68 14.69 -3.74 -10.79
CA ILE A 68 15.04 -4.48 -12.02
C ILE A 68 16.53 -4.31 -12.37
N PRO A 69 17.12 -3.11 -12.36
CA PRO A 69 18.56 -2.94 -12.59
C PRO A 69 19.44 -3.68 -11.58
N ALA A 70 19.04 -3.72 -10.31
CA ALA A 70 19.81 -4.37 -9.25
C ALA A 70 19.78 -5.90 -9.33
N HIS A 71 18.63 -6.48 -9.68
CA HIS A 71 18.37 -7.91 -9.49
C HIS A 71 18.25 -8.72 -10.77
N MET A 72 17.77 -8.14 -11.88
CA MET A 72 17.61 -8.88 -13.13
C MET A 72 18.97 -9.36 -13.65
N PRO A 73 19.14 -10.67 -13.94
CA PRO A 73 20.38 -11.21 -14.47
C PRO A 73 20.82 -10.50 -15.77
N ASP A 74 22.13 -10.34 -15.95
CA ASP A 74 22.68 -9.57 -17.06
C ASP A 74 22.48 -10.26 -18.44
N HIS A 75 22.37 -11.59 -18.47
CA HIS A 75 22.09 -12.35 -19.68
C HIS A 75 20.64 -12.17 -20.20
N VAL A 76 19.72 -11.70 -19.35
CA VAL A 76 18.34 -11.43 -19.76
C VAL A 76 18.27 -10.08 -20.46
N LEU A 77 18.27 -10.13 -21.80
CA LEU A 77 18.01 -8.94 -22.61
C LEU A 77 16.57 -8.47 -22.36
N LYS A 78 16.40 -7.19 -22.06
CA LYS A 78 15.09 -6.66 -21.64
C LYS A 78 14.87 -5.24 -22.11
N HIS A 79 13.62 -4.92 -22.38
CA HIS A 79 13.15 -3.55 -22.56
C HIS A 79 12.12 -3.24 -21.48
N VAL A 80 12.38 -2.20 -20.67
CA VAL A 80 11.53 -1.78 -19.55
C VAL A 80 10.90 -0.43 -19.89
N ALA A 81 9.58 -0.31 -19.83
CA ALA A 81 8.90 0.95 -19.99
C ALA A 81 7.90 1.20 -18.85
N VAL A 82 7.81 2.46 -18.43
CA VAL A 82 6.96 2.92 -17.33
C VAL A 82 5.74 3.61 -17.90
N TRP A 83 4.55 3.16 -17.46
CA TRP A 83 3.29 3.78 -17.83
C TRP A 83 3.15 5.19 -17.25
N ASN A 84 2.74 6.11 -18.10
CA ASN A 84 2.32 7.46 -17.71
C ASN A 84 1.03 7.80 -18.48
N PRO A 85 -0.04 8.32 -17.83
CA PRO A 85 -1.28 8.70 -18.51
C PRO A 85 -1.11 9.86 -19.49
N SER A 86 -0.07 10.68 -19.32
CA SER A 86 0.31 11.81 -20.17
C SER A 86 1.81 11.75 -20.49
N PRO A 87 2.25 10.76 -21.30
CA PRO A 87 3.66 10.52 -21.53
C PRO A 87 4.28 11.62 -22.38
N THR A 88 5.51 12.02 -22.07
CA THR A 88 6.37 12.85 -22.92
C THR A 88 6.65 12.15 -24.26
N LYS A 89 7.19 12.87 -25.24
CA LYS A 89 7.59 12.26 -26.53
C LYS A 89 8.58 11.11 -26.35
N ALA A 90 9.55 11.24 -25.44
CA ALA A 90 10.52 10.22 -25.11
C ALA A 90 9.84 8.99 -24.45
N GLN A 91 9.03 9.21 -23.42
CA GLN A 91 8.29 8.13 -22.74
C GLN A 91 7.34 7.39 -23.71
N LYS A 92 6.69 8.11 -24.63
CA LYS A 92 5.84 7.50 -25.65
C LYS A 92 6.66 6.58 -26.58
N LYS A 93 7.88 6.97 -26.96
CA LYS A 93 8.77 6.14 -27.78
C LYS A 93 9.13 4.84 -27.02
N GLU A 94 9.46 4.94 -25.74
CA GLU A 94 9.76 3.74 -24.93
C GLU A 94 8.56 2.82 -24.77
N LEU A 95 7.35 3.36 -24.60
CA LEU A 95 6.12 2.55 -24.55
C LEU A 95 5.83 1.85 -25.91
N VAL A 96 6.14 2.48 -27.03
CA VAL A 96 5.97 1.87 -28.37
C VAL A 96 6.91 0.68 -28.55
N LYS A 97 8.16 0.76 -28.10
CA LYS A 97 9.13 -0.33 -28.17
C LYS A 97 8.69 -1.62 -27.46
N LEU A 98 7.76 -1.52 -26.52
CA LEU A 98 7.15 -2.71 -25.92
C LEU A 98 6.47 -3.62 -26.94
N PHE A 99 6.04 -3.09 -28.08
CA PHE A 99 5.32 -3.81 -29.13
C PHE A 99 6.17 -4.11 -30.36
N GLU A 100 7.44 -3.69 -30.36
CA GLU A 100 8.38 -4.01 -31.42
C GLU A 100 8.81 -5.49 -31.35
N SER A 101 8.89 -6.12 -32.50
CA SER A 101 9.34 -7.52 -32.59
C SER A 101 10.81 -7.61 -32.20
N SER A 102 11.11 -8.23 -31.10
CA SER A 102 12.46 -8.59 -30.66
C SER A 102 12.38 -9.81 -29.73
N GLN A 103 13.52 -10.44 -29.50
CA GLN A 103 13.59 -11.55 -28.54
C GLN A 103 13.70 -11.07 -27.09
N ASP A 104 13.82 -9.76 -26.87
CA ASP A 104 13.96 -9.19 -25.52
C ASP A 104 12.71 -9.39 -24.68
N LEU A 105 12.90 -9.64 -23.39
CA LEU A 105 11.82 -9.62 -22.40
C LEU A 105 11.21 -8.22 -22.32
N LYS A 106 9.93 -8.07 -22.59
CA LYS A 106 9.21 -6.81 -22.50
C LYS A 106 8.63 -6.64 -21.11
N ILE A 107 9.01 -5.59 -20.40
CA ILE A 107 8.53 -5.32 -19.03
C ILE A 107 7.77 -4.00 -18.99
N LEU A 108 6.49 -4.07 -18.66
CA LEU A 108 5.64 -2.91 -18.40
C LEU A 108 5.53 -2.69 -16.88
N VAL A 109 5.96 -1.52 -16.43
CA VAL A 109 5.75 -1.06 -15.03
C VAL A 109 4.60 -0.05 -15.03
N ILE A 110 3.58 -0.28 -14.21
CA ILE A 110 2.36 0.53 -14.22
C ILE A 110 1.81 0.71 -12.80
N ASN A 111 1.27 1.89 -12.51
CA ASN A 111 0.63 2.14 -11.23
C ASN A 111 -0.78 1.54 -11.16
N VAL A 112 -1.18 1.08 -9.97
CA VAL A 112 -2.48 0.41 -9.76
C VAL A 112 -3.67 1.32 -10.06
N GLU A 113 -3.52 2.63 -9.90
CA GLU A 113 -4.57 3.63 -10.18
C GLU A 113 -4.93 3.70 -11.67
N ALA A 114 -4.00 3.36 -12.56
CA ALA A 114 -4.23 3.30 -14.01
C ALA A 114 -5.40 2.37 -14.39
N PHE A 115 -5.66 1.34 -13.58
CA PHE A 115 -6.75 0.38 -13.80
C PHE A 115 -8.14 0.95 -13.45
N SER A 116 -8.22 2.14 -12.89
CA SER A 116 -9.46 2.91 -12.77
C SER A 116 -9.76 3.73 -14.03
N THR A 117 -8.85 3.77 -15.01
CA THR A 117 -8.96 4.56 -16.23
C THR A 117 -9.11 3.69 -17.46
N LYS A 118 -9.92 4.13 -18.45
CA LYS A 118 -10.06 3.41 -19.73
C LYS A 118 -8.74 3.30 -20.49
N LYS A 119 -7.89 4.36 -20.45
CA LYS A 119 -6.59 4.38 -21.15
C LYS A 119 -5.62 3.34 -20.59
N GLY A 120 -5.48 3.26 -19.26
CA GLY A 120 -4.59 2.29 -18.62
C GLY A 120 -5.03 0.85 -18.88
N VAL A 121 -6.34 0.57 -18.74
CA VAL A 121 -6.93 -0.74 -19.02
C VAL A 121 -6.68 -1.18 -20.48
N ALA A 122 -6.97 -0.31 -21.44
CA ALA A 122 -6.79 -0.61 -22.87
C ALA A 122 -5.29 -0.85 -23.23
N PHE A 123 -4.37 -0.10 -22.61
CA PHE A 123 -2.95 -0.31 -22.86
C PHE A 123 -2.45 -1.65 -22.32
N VAL A 124 -2.88 -2.03 -21.11
CA VAL A 124 -2.53 -3.34 -20.54
C VAL A 124 -3.16 -4.48 -21.32
N GLU A 125 -4.41 -4.32 -21.77
CA GLU A 125 -5.07 -5.31 -22.64
C GLU A 125 -4.30 -5.52 -23.93
N LYS A 126 -3.87 -4.45 -24.61
CA LYS A 126 -3.01 -4.52 -25.80
C LYS A 126 -1.68 -5.24 -25.51
N PHE A 127 -1.06 -4.98 -24.35
CA PHE A 127 0.18 -5.65 -23.96
C PHE A 127 -0.04 -7.16 -23.75
N ILE A 128 -1.10 -7.56 -23.07
CA ILE A 128 -1.44 -8.97 -22.83
C ILE A 128 -1.74 -9.72 -24.15
N LEU A 129 -2.37 -9.05 -25.11
CA LEU A 129 -2.65 -9.64 -26.42
C LEU A 129 -1.37 -9.82 -27.27
N ALA A 130 -0.37 -8.94 -27.07
CA ALA A 130 0.89 -8.99 -27.82
C ALA A 130 1.92 -9.96 -27.22
N HIS A 131 1.78 -10.32 -25.95
CA HIS A 131 2.81 -11.06 -25.23
C HIS A 131 2.25 -12.23 -24.40
N ASN A 132 3.07 -13.28 -24.29
CA ASN A 132 2.89 -14.34 -23.32
C ASN A 132 3.30 -13.79 -21.94
N ALA A 133 2.40 -13.14 -21.23
CA ALA A 133 2.75 -12.29 -20.09
C ALA A 133 2.57 -12.97 -18.72
N LEU A 134 3.48 -12.61 -17.80
CA LEU A 134 3.23 -12.67 -16.36
C LEU A 134 2.69 -11.33 -15.91
N ILE A 135 1.68 -11.32 -15.01
CA ILE A 135 1.22 -10.13 -14.32
C ILE A 135 1.43 -10.27 -12.81
N ALA A 136 2.04 -9.27 -12.19
CA ALA A 136 2.28 -9.22 -10.75
C ALA A 136 1.68 -7.94 -10.15
N VAL A 137 1.05 -8.06 -9.00
CA VAL A 137 0.57 -6.92 -8.21
C VAL A 137 1.38 -6.83 -6.94
N ASP A 138 2.20 -5.79 -6.86
CA ASP A 138 2.94 -5.43 -5.64
C ASP A 138 2.02 -4.63 -4.72
N GLU A 139 2.18 -4.84 -3.42
CA GLU A 139 1.27 -4.36 -2.38
C GLU A 139 -0.20 -4.66 -2.74
N SER A 140 -0.49 -5.96 -2.90
CA SER A 140 -1.79 -6.46 -3.37
C SER A 140 -2.99 -6.06 -2.49
N THR A 141 -2.75 -5.56 -1.28
CA THR A 141 -3.78 -4.93 -0.44
C THR A 141 -4.46 -3.75 -1.12
N THR A 142 -3.84 -3.13 -2.11
CA THR A 142 -4.43 -2.08 -2.95
C THR A 142 -5.64 -2.54 -3.76
N ILE A 143 -5.79 -3.85 -3.96
CA ILE A 143 -6.92 -4.48 -4.67
C ILE A 143 -7.83 -5.31 -3.76
N LYS A 144 -7.75 -5.14 -2.43
CA LYS A 144 -8.57 -5.88 -1.45
C LYS A 144 -10.07 -5.60 -1.55
N ASN A 145 -10.47 -4.41 -2.04
CA ASN A 145 -11.87 -4.05 -2.18
C ASN A 145 -12.49 -4.60 -3.49
N PRO A 146 -13.41 -5.60 -3.44
CA PRO A 146 -14.01 -6.21 -4.62
C PRO A 146 -14.89 -5.24 -5.44
N LYS A 147 -15.33 -4.15 -4.83
CA LYS A 147 -16.21 -3.16 -5.49
C LYS A 147 -15.42 -2.09 -6.23
N ALA A 148 -14.14 -1.91 -5.94
CA ALA A 148 -13.30 -0.88 -6.56
C ALA A 148 -13.11 -1.14 -8.06
N GLN A 149 -13.18 -0.09 -8.89
CA GLN A 149 -13.05 -0.20 -10.34
C GLN A 149 -11.71 -0.82 -10.74
N ARG A 150 -10.60 -0.38 -10.11
CA ARG A 150 -9.26 -0.95 -10.36
C ARG A 150 -9.19 -2.45 -10.11
N THR A 151 -9.81 -2.94 -9.03
CA THR A 151 -9.88 -4.36 -8.71
C THR A 151 -10.62 -5.13 -9.79
N LYS A 152 -11.83 -4.67 -10.18
CA LYS A 152 -12.62 -5.31 -11.23
C LYS A 152 -11.87 -5.37 -12.55
N SER A 153 -11.21 -4.29 -12.94
CA SER A 153 -10.43 -4.22 -14.18
C SER A 153 -9.26 -5.19 -14.16
N LEU A 154 -8.51 -5.23 -13.04
CA LEU A 154 -7.38 -6.15 -12.86
C LEU A 154 -7.81 -7.61 -12.90
N LEU A 155 -8.87 -7.97 -12.19
CA LEU A 155 -9.39 -9.34 -12.20
C LEU A 155 -9.80 -9.78 -13.62
N LYS A 156 -10.44 -8.88 -14.38
CA LYS A 156 -10.84 -9.15 -15.77
C LYS A 156 -9.64 -9.38 -16.70
N LEU A 157 -8.60 -8.56 -16.59
CA LEU A 157 -7.42 -8.65 -17.42
C LEU A 157 -6.52 -9.85 -17.05
N ALA A 158 -6.39 -10.15 -15.77
CA ALA A 158 -5.52 -11.21 -15.27
C ALA A 158 -5.86 -12.60 -15.81
N ILE A 159 -7.13 -12.86 -16.12
CA ILE A 159 -7.59 -14.15 -16.70
C ILE A 159 -6.87 -14.47 -18.01
N ASN A 160 -6.49 -13.44 -18.77
CA ASN A 160 -5.83 -13.59 -20.08
C ASN A 160 -4.30 -13.67 -19.96
N THR A 161 -3.73 -13.71 -18.75
CA THR A 161 -2.29 -13.87 -18.53
C THR A 161 -1.95 -15.29 -18.12
N LYS A 162 -0.77 -15.75 -18.53
CA LYS A 162 -0.32 -17.12 -18.29
C LYS A 162 0.10 -17.33 -16.83
N TYR A 163 0.74 -16.34 -16.22
CA TYR A 163 1.24 -16.40 -14.86
C TYR A 163 0.76 -15.17 -14.07
N ARG A 164 0.35 -15.39 -12.83
CA ARG A 164 -0.15 -14.35 -11.93
C ARG A 164 0.56 -14.41 -10.59
N ARG A 165 0.96 -13.23 -10.06
CA ARG A 165 1.64 -13.09 -8.77
C ARG A 165 1.02 -11.96 -7.97
N ILE A 166 0.89 -12.15 -6.68
CA ILE A 166 0.61 -11.08 -5.73
C ILE A 166 1.72 -11.04 -4.68
N LEU A 167 2.09 -9.82 -4.28
CA LEU A 167 3.13 -9.56 -3.30
C LEU A 167 2.57 -8.63 -2.23
N THR A 168 2.74 -8.98 -0.97
CA THR A 168 2.49 -8.07 0.16
C THR A 168 3.08 -8.64 1.45
N GLY A 169 3.49 -7.75 2.35
CA GLY A 169 3.90 -8.15 3.70
C GLY A 169 2.73 -8.47 4.63
N PHE A 170 1.59 -7.82 4.39
CA PHE A 170 0.42 -7.89 5.25
C PHE A 170 -0.86 -8.10 4.41
N PRO A 171 -1.18 -9.35 4.02
CA PRO A 171 -2.32 -9.64 3.16
C PRO A 171 -3.68 -9.33 3.83
N VAL A 172 -3.73 -9.34 5.15
CA VAL A 172 -4.90 -9.00 5.97
C VAL A 172 -4.60 -7.71 6.72
N THR A 173 -5.30 -6.63 6.38
CA THR A 173 -5.08 -5.30 6.99
C THR A 173 -6.21 -4.89 7.93
N GLN A 174 -7.44 -5.22 7.61
CA GLN A 174 -8.62 -4.90 8.40
C GLN A 174 -9.41 -6.14 8.78
N SER A 175 -9.52 -7.09 7.86
CA SER A 175 -10.28 -8.30 8.09
C SER A 175 -9.79 -9.46 7.20
N PRO A 176 -10.05 -10.72 7.59
CA PRO A 176 -9.77 -11.88 6.73
C PRO A 176 -10.46 -11.81 5.36
N LEU A 177 -11.52 -11.01 5.23
CA LEU A 177 -12.24 -10.80 3.98
C LEU A 177 -11.41 -10.03 2.93
N ASP A 178 -10.35 -9.34 3.37
CA ASP A 178 -9.38 -8.66 2.49
C ASP A 178 -8.70 -9.64 1.52
N LEU A 179 -8.64 -10.94 1.85
CA LEU A 179 -8.02 -11.97 1.02
C LEU A 179 -8.82 -12.30 -0.24
N TYR A 180 -10.16 -12.16 -0.22
CA TYR A 180 -11.00 -12.59 -1.34
C TYR A 180 -10.55 -12.04 -2.69
N SER A 181 -10.46 -10.73 -2.82
CA SER A 181 -10.12 -10.09 -4.11
C SER A 181 -8.67 -10.32 -4.50
N GLN A 182 -7.76 -10.33 -3.53
CA GLN A 182 -6.34 -10.60 -3.75
C GLN A 182 -6.14 -12.02 -4.32
N CYS A 183 -6.76 -13.01 -3.71
CA CYS A 183 -6.69 -14.40 -4.18
C CYS A 183 -7.49 -14.60 -5.48
N SER A 184 -8.62 -13.92 -5.65
CA SER A 184 -9.41 -13.97 -6.89
C SER A 184 -8.64 -13.39 -8.10
N PHE A 185 -7.71 -12.48 -7.88
CA PHE A 185 -6.79 -12.00 -8.92
C PHE A 185 -5.88 -13.14 -9.42
N LEU A 186 -5.42 -14.00 -8.55
CA LEU A 186 -4.67 -15.19 -8.94
C LEU A 186 -5.57 -16.18 -9.67
N SER A 187 -6.61 -16.67 -9.01
CA SER A 187 -7.69 -17.47 -9.60
C SER A 187 -8.88 -17.53 -8.65
N LYS A 188 -10.09 -17.44 -9.20
CA LYS A 188 -11.32 -17.61 -8.41
C LYS A 188 -11.45 -18.98 -7.77
N GLN A 189 -10.86 -20.01 -8.42
CA GLN A 189 -10.92 -21.39 -7.94
C GLN A 189 -10.06 -21.65 -6.70
N LEU A 190 -9.02 -20.86 -6.45
CA LEU A 190 -8.08 -21.11 -5.36
C LEU A 190 -8.73 -21.08 -3.97
N LEU A 191 -9.72 -20.22 -3.77
CA LEU A 191 -10.47 -20.16 -2.51
C LEU A 191 -11.77 -20.99 -2.54
N GLY A 192 -12.18 -21.51 -3.71
CA GLY A 192 -13.40 -22.30 -3.85
C GLY A 192 -14.70 -21.50 -3.75
N PHE A 193 -14.70 -20.20 -4.01
CA PHE A 193 -15.88 -19.33 -3.91
C PHE A 193 -16.08 -18.50 -5.18
N ASP A 194 -17.26 -18.62 -5.77
CA ASP A 194 -17.63 -17.87 -6.98
C ASP A 194 -17.92 -16.39 -6.71
N SER A 195 -18.29 -16.04 -5.48
CA SER A 195 -18.66 -14.67 -5.13
C SER A 195 -18.10 -14.23 -3.77
N TYR A 196 -17.89 -12.91 -3.63
CA TYR A 196 -17.52 -12.31 -2.35
C TYR A 196 -18.55 -12.61 -1.25
N TYR A 197 -19.82 -12.69 -1.55
CA TYR A 197 -20.86 -12.95 -0.56
C TYR A 197 -20.84 -14.39 -0.05
N SER A 198 -20.56 -15.37 -0.91
CA SER A 198 -20.38 -16.77 -0.47
C SER A 198 -19.15 -16.91 0.43
N PHE A 199 -18.04 -16.27 0.05
CA PHE A 199 -16.84 -16.21 0.88
C PHE A 199 -17.10 -15.51 2.23
N GLN A 200 -17.79 -14.36 2.22
CA GLN A 200 -18.17 -13.65 3.45
C GLN A 200 -19.06 -14.50 4.36
N ASN A 201 -20.06 -15.18 3.82
CA ASN A 201 -20.94 -16.05 4.61
C ASN A 201 -20.18 -17.23 5.24
N ARG A 202 -19.11 -17.74 4.61
CA ARG A 202 -18.29 -18.83 5.16
C ARG A 202 -17.39 -18.36 6.29
N TYR A 203 -16.77 -17.19 6.16
CA TYR A 203 -15.70 -16.74 7.06
C TYR A 203 -16.08 -15.60 8.00
N ALA A 204 -17.27 -14.98 7.86
CA ALA A 204 -17.75 -13.95 8.75
C ALA A 204 -19.02 -14.37 9.50
N LYS A 205 -19.11 -13.96 10.76
CA LYS A 205 -20.35 -14.00 11.54
C LYS A 205 -21.15 -12.74 11.23
N LEU A 206 -22.35 -12.92 10.65
CA LEU A 206 -23.19 -11.83 10.17
C LEU A 206 -24.42 -11.67 11.07
N LEU A 207 -24.69 -10.42 11.48
CA LEU A 207 -25.90 -10.05 12.20
C LEU A 207 -26.76 -9.12 11.31
N ASN A 208 -28.04 -9.46 11.17
CA ASN A 208 -29.00 -8.58 10.49
C ASN A 208 -29.35 -7.39 11.40
N ARG A 209 -29.06 -6.18 10.92
CA ARG A 209 -29.42 -4.94 11.59
C ARG A 209 -30.48 -4.18 10.78
N LYS A 210 -31.38 -3.49 11.48
CA LYS A 210 -32.34 -2.58 10.89
C LYS A 210 -32.00 -1.15 11.30
N MET A 211 -32.02 -0.23 10.38
CA MET A 211 -31.90 1.20 10.59
C MET A 211 -33.00 1.91 9.80
N GLY A 212 -34.11 2.21 10.49
CA GLY A 212 -35.35 2.64 9.86
C GLY A 212 -35.90 1.57 8.93
N ALA A 213 -36.27 1.94 7.71
CA ALA A 213 -36.78 1.02 6.71
C ALA A 213 -35.69 0.14 6.00
N ARG A 214 -34.40 0.40 6.27
CA ARG A 214 -33.29 -0.32 5.63
C ARG A 214 -32.76 -1.43 6.54
N SER A 215 -32.60 -2.63 5.99
CA SER A 215 -31.88 -3.73 6.62
C SER A 215 -30.51 -3.92 5.99
N PHE A 216 -29.50 -4.21 6.80
CA PHE A 216 -28.15 -4.51 6.34
C PHE A 216 -27.50 -5.60 7.20
N ARG A 217 -26.52 -6.29 6.65
CA ARG A 217 -25.75 -7.30 7.37
C ARG A 217 -24.48 -6.67 7.93
N GLN A 218 -24.33 -6.73 9.24
CA GLN A 218 -23.14 -6.28 9.94
C GLN A 218 -22.24 -7.49 10.24
N VAL A 219 -20.95 -7.37 9.92
CA VAL A 219 -19.94 -8.34 10.38
C VAL A 219 -19.69 -8.08 11.87
N VAL A 220 -19.93 -9.07 12.70
CA VAL A 220 -19.74 -9.01 14.15
C VAL A 220 -18.59 -9.91 14.64
N GLY A 221 -17.97 -10.68 13.74
CA GLY A 221 -16.85 -11.55 14.04
C GLY A 221 -16.48 -12.41 12.85
N TYR A 222 -15.53 -13.31 13.05
CA TYR A 222 -15.03 -14.22 12.02
C TYR A 222 -15.06 -15.67 12.50
N GLN A 223 -15.05 -16.60 11.55
CA GLN A 223 -15.11 -18.04 11.81
C GLN A 223 -14.34 -18.82 10.74
N ASN A 224 -14.07 -20.11 10.98
CA ASN A 224 -13.39 -21.02 10.05
C ASN A 224 -12.00 -20.49 9.58
N LEU A 225 -11.28 -19.73 10.42
CA LEU A 225 -10.02 -19.09 10.03
C LEU A 225 -8.89 -20.08 9.80
N GLU A 226 -8.90 -21.24 10.49
CA GLU A 226 -7.92 -22.30 10.27
C GLU A 226 -8.05 -22.92 8.89
N GLU A 227 -9.29 -23.15 8.43
CA GLU A 227 -9.59 -23.63 7.08
C GLU A 227 -9.09 -22.61 6.04
N LEU A 228 -9.39 -21.32 6.24
CA LEU A 228 -8.92 -20.26 5.33
C LEU A 228 -7.39 -20.22 5.26
N THR A 229 -6.73 -20.30 6.41
CA THR A 229 -5.26 -20.29 6.50
C THR A 229 -4.66 -21.50 5.77
N LYS A 230 -5.23 -22.68 5.97
CA LYS A 230 -4.79 -23.90 5.27
C LYS A 230 -4.92 -23.76 3.76
N ASN A 231 -6.07 -23.32 3.27
CA ASN A 231 -6.32 -23.12 1.83
C ASN A 231 -5.35 -22.10 1.21
N VAL A 232 -5.11 -20.98 1.89
CA VAL A 232 -4.19 -19.94 1.42
C VAL A 232 -2.75 -20.44 1.37
N ASN A 233 -2.32 -21.26 2.32
CA ASN A 233 -0.97 -21.81 2.37
C ASN A 233 -0.63 -22.74 1.18
N GLU A 234 -1.62 -23.32 0.50
CA GLU A 234 -1.41 -24.19 -0.66
C GLU A 234 -0.81 -23.46 -1.88
N PHE A 235 -1.13 -22.17 -2.02
CA PHE A 235 -0.67 -21.33 -3.15
C PHE A 235 0.08 -20.08 -2.71
N SER A 236 0.59 -20.06 -1.49
CA SER A 236 1.35 -18.94 -0.96
C SER A 236 2.62 -19.35 -0.23
N TYR A 237 3.53 -18.41 -0.11
CA TYR A 237 4.67 -18.51 0.77
C TYR A 237 4.70 -17.32 1.72
N ARG A 238 4.67 -17.62 3.02
CA ARG A 238 4.74 -16.63 4.09
C ARG A 238 6.09 -16.71 4.80
N VAL A 239 6.72 -15.55 4.99
CA VAL A 239 7.94 -15.41 5.80
C VAL A 239 7.92 -14.09 6.53
N LEU A 240 8.33 -14.10 7.80
CA LEU A 240 8.48 -12.92 8.64
C LEU A 240 9.97 -12.57 8.77
N LYS A 241 10.26 -11.30 9.02
CA LYS A 241 11.65 -10.82 9.24
C LYS A 241 12.36 -11.61 10.34
N LYS A 242 11.67 -11.82 11.45
CA LYS A 242 12.19 -12.56 12.61
C LYS A 242 12.60 -14.00 12.31
N ASP A 243 12.04 -14.60 11.25
CA ASP A 243 12.27 -16.00 10.86
C ASP A 243 13.45 -16.14 9.89
N CYS A 244 13.91 -15.05 9.28
CA CYS A 244 14.85 -15.10 8.17
C CYS A 244 15.97 -14.03 8.19
N LEU A 245 15.90 -13.07 9.09
CA LEU A 245 16.88 -11.99 9.22
C LEU A 245 17.29 -11.86 10.69
N ASP A 246 18.59 -11.75 10.92
CA ASP A 246 19.15 -11.42 12.23
C ASP A 246 19.13 -9.88 12.37
N LEU A 247 18.11 -9.37 13.03
CA LEU A 247 17.90 -7.94 13.24
C LEU A 247 17.82 -7.67 14.75
N PRO A 248 18.34 -6.54 15.23
CA PRO A 248 18.15 -6.15 16.61
C PRO A 248 16.68 -5.93 16.92
N ASP A 249 16.31 -6.13 18.17
CA ASP A 249 14.97 -5.91 18.65
C ASP A 249 14.53 -4.45 18.48
N LYS A 250 13.24 -4.25 18.20
CA LYS A 250 12.66 -2.92 18.15
C LYS A 250 12.47 -2.38 19.56
N VAL A 251 13.04 -1.22 19.80
CA VAL A 251 12.83 -0.48 21.05
C VAL A 251 11.71 0.55 20.83
N TYR A 252 10.69 0.47 21.69
CA TYR A 252 9.58 1.43 21.68
C TYR A 252 9.72 2.33 22.91
N GLN A 253 9.78 3.64 22.68
CA GLN A 253 9.80 4.64 23.73
C GLN A 253 8.60 5.57 23.58
N ARG A 254 8.00 5.95 24.71
CA ARG A 254 6.92 6.92 24.76
C ARG A 254 7.43 8.17 25.48
N ARG A 255 7.28 9.32 24.85
CA ARG A 255 7.55 10.63 25.44
C ARG A 255 6.22 11.31 25.72
N GLU A 256 5.98 11.69 26.97
CA GLU A 256 4.82 12.41 27.39
C GLU A 256 5.13 13.89 27.43
N VAL A 257 4.28 14.69 26.77
CA VAL A 257 4.44 16.14 26.65
C VAL A 257 3.24 16.80 27.28
N GLU A 258 3.45 17.64 28.29
CA GLU A 258 2.38 18.37 28.92
C GLU A 258 1.82 19.47 28.02
N LEU A 259 0.51 19.62 28.04
CA LEU A 259 -0.18 20.75 27.40
C LEU A 259 0.19 22.06 28.11
N THR A 260 0.42 23.11 27.33
CA THR A 260 0.61 24.46 27.84
C THR A 260 -0.69 24.96 28.53
N PRO A 261 -0.61 25.98 29.40
CA PRO A 261 -1.82 26.58 30.00
C PRO A 261 -2.84 27.05 28.97
N GLU A 262 -2.36 27.60 27.84
CA GLU A 262 -3.20 28.04 26.72
C GLU A 262 -3.91 26.84 26.06
N GLN A 263 -3.17 25.78 25.71
CA GLN A 263 -3.78 24.56 25.20
C GLN A 263 -4.81 23.94 26.15
N LYS A 264 -4.50 23.88 27.47
CA LYS A 264 -5.42 23.37 28.51
C LYS A 264 -6.72 24.17 28.53
N LYS A 265 -6.65 25.50 28.43
CA LYS A 265 -7.82 26.39 28.40
C LYS A 265 -8.68 26.11 27.16
N VAL A 266 -8.10 26.20 25.96
CA VAL A 266 -8.83 25.97 24.69
C VAL A 266 -9.40 24.54 24.61
N TYR A 267 -8.64 23.54 25.05
CA TYR A 267 -9.09 22.16 25.12
C TYR A 267 -10.31 21.98 26.02
N LYS A 268 -10.28 22.60 27.20
CA LYS A 268 -11.39 22.54 28.16
C LYS A 268 -12.66 23.19 27.60
N GLU A 269 -12.54 24.39 27.02
CA GLU A 269 -13.66 25.12 26.43
C GLU A 269 -14.31 24.32 25.28
N LEU A 270 -13.49 23.75 24.36
CA LEU A 270 -13.99 22.90 23.29
C LEU A 270 -14.64 21.61 23.79
N LYS A 271 -14.08 21.00 24.82
CA LYS A 271 -14.63 19.79 25.43
C LYS A 271 -15.99 20.06 26.12
N GLU A 272 -16.10 21.15 26.86
CA GLU A 272 -17.34 21.55 27.51
C GLU A 272 -18.43 21.88 26.46
N TYR A 273 -18.10 22.59 25.41
CA TYR A 273 -19.00 22.84 24.31
C TYR A 273 -19.49 21.53 23.65
N ALA A 274 -18.56 20.61 23.37
CA ALA A 274 -18.87 19.30 22.78
C ALA A 274 -19.82 18.48 23.71
N MET A 275 -19.59 18.51 25.00
CA MET A 275 -20.46 17.81 25.97
C MET A 275 -21.83 18.44 26.06
N ALA A 276 -21.93 19.78 26.09
CA ALA A 276 -23.21 20.49 26.12
C ALA A 276 -24.06 20.19 24.87
N GLU A 277 -23.43 20.09 23.69
CA GLU A 277 -24.11 19.68 22.44
C GLU A 277 -24.64 18.24 22.53
N LEU A 278 -23.91 17.33 23.15
CA LEU A 278 -24.34 15.93 23.34
C LEU A 278 -25.51 15.83 24.36
N ASP A 279 -25.50 16.65 25.42
CA ASP A 279 -26.51 16.63 26.48
C ASP A 279 -27.82 17.32 26.07
N SER A 280 -27.84 18.12 25.01
CA SER A 280 -29.03 18.85 24.52
C SER A 280 -30.15 17.96 24.00
N HIS A 281 -29.96 16.63 23.94
CA HIS A 281 -30.90 15.63 23.39
C HIS A 281 -31.34 15.86 21.95
N GLU A 282 -30.76 16.81 21.23
CA GLU A 282 -30.90 16.89 19.79
C GLU A 282 -30.13 15.75 19.13
N ILE A 283 -30.61 15.31 17.97
CA ILE A 283 -29.94 14.22 17.19
C ILE A 283 -28.57 14.73 16.73
N VAL A 284 -27.56 14.58 17.58
CA VAL A 284 -26.19 14.92 17.23
C VAL A 284 -25.72 13.95 16.14
N SER A 285 -25.34 14.47 14.98
CA SER A 285 -24.85 13.63 13.90
C SER A 285 -23.49 13.03 14.29
N VAL A 286 -23.22 11.79 13.88
CA VAL A 286 -21.89 11.15 14.03
C VAL A 286 -20.79 12.04 13.46
N THR A 287 -21.08 12.80 12.43
CA THR A 287 -20.17 13.76 11.78
C THR A 287 -19.78 14.89 12.73
N SER A 288 -20.72 15.43 13.52
CA SER A 288 -20.45 16.48 14.50
C SER A 288 -19.50 15.97 15.60
N VAL A 289 -19.76 14.79 16.16
CA VAL A 289 -18.88 14.18 17.18
C VAL A 289 -17.46 13.95 16.66
N LEU A 290 -17.33 13.41 15.46
CA LEU A 290 -16.01 13.19 14.83
C LEU A 290 -15.26 14.50 14.58
N THR A 291 -15.98 15.55 14.18
CA THR A 291 -15.40 16.89 13.98
C THR A 291 -14.87 17.47 15.28
N GLN A 292 -15.62 17.31 16.37
CA GLN A 292 -15.20 17.79 17.70
C GLN A 292 -13.96 17.05 18.20
N ILE A 293 -13.92 15.72 18.07
CA ILE A 293 -12.72 14.93 18.40
C ILE A 293 -11.52 15.38 17.57
N LEU A 294 -11.71 15.65 16.29
CA LEU A 294 -10.66 16.16 15.42
C LEU A 294 -10.12 17.52 15.90
N ARG A 295 -11.01 18.44 16.30
CA ARG A 295 -10.63 19.76 16.83
C ARG A 295 -9.86 19.66 18.15
N LEU A 296 -10.31 18.81 19.07
CA LEU A 296 -9.57 18.55 20.31
C LEU A 296 -8.18 17.99 20.03
N HIS A 297 -8.04 17.10 19.03
CA HIS A 297 -6.75 16.58 18.63
C HIS A 297 -5.86 17.65 17.98
N GLN A 298 -6.42 18.57 17.18
CA GLN A 298 -5.69 19.71 16.64
C GLN A 298 -5.11 20.62 17.74
N VAL A 299 -5.89 20.92 18.78
CA VAL A 299 -5.41 21.70 19.95
C VAL A 299 -4.22 21.00 20.62
N VAL A 300 -4.28 19.68 20.80
CA VAL A 300 -3.16 18.88 21.33
C VAL A 300 -1.94 18.98 20.40
N CYS A 301 -2.16 19.06 19.10
CA CYS A 301 -1.10 19.24 18.10
C CYS A 301 -0.58 20.70 18.03
N GLY A 302 -1.19 21.66 18.74
CA GLY A 302 -0.72 23.03 18.83
C GLY A 302 -1.27 23.97 17.76
N PHE A 303 -2.46 23.68 17.24
CA PHE A 303 -3.19 24.60 16.35
C PHE A 303 -4.70 24.37 16.41
N VAL A 304 -5.44 25.36 15.92
CA VAL A 304 -6.88 25.24 15.64
C VAL A 304 -7.14 25.64 14.20
N LYS A 305 -8.01 24.89 13.52
CA LYS A 305 -8.50 25.27 12.22
C LYS A 305 -9.89 25.85 12.32
N HIS A 306 -10.08 27.08 11.93
CA HIS A 306 -11.38 27.76 11.86
C HIS A 306 -12.23 27.26 10.70
N ASP A 307 -13.53 27.54 10.73
CA ASP A 307 -14.47 27.12 9.66
C ASP A 307 -14.18 27.81 8.31
N ASN A 308 -13.57 28.99 8.33
CA ASN A 308 -13.06 29.67 7.14
C ASN A 308 -11.80 29.04 6.53
N GLY A 309 -11.27 27.99 7.17
CA GLY A 309 -10.06 27.27 6.73
C GLY A 309 -8.75 27.83 7.27
N GLU A 310 -8.78 28.94 8.00
CA GLU A 310 -7.61 29.55 8.63
C GLU A 310 -7.06 28.66 9.75
N GLU A 311 -5.73 28.48 9.79
CA GLU A 311 -5.02 27.70 10.82
C GLU A 311 -4.32 28.68 11.77
N VAL A 312 -4.71 28.66 13.03
CA VAL A 312 -4.16 29.53 14.11
C VAL A 312 -3.29 28.68 15.02
N GLU A 313 -2.06 29.11 15.22
CA GLU A 313 -1.08 28.45 16.08
C GLU A 313 -1.46 28.64 17.55
N ILE A 314 -1.30 27.56 18.33
CA ILE A 314 -1.34 27.57 19.80
C ILE A 314 0.04 27.13 20.28
N LYS A 315 0.66 27.92 21.17
CA LYS A 315 1.96 27.57 21.74
C LYS A 315 1.90 26.16 22.36
N ASN A 316 2.85 25.30 22.00
CA ASN A 316 2.95 23.93 22.48
C ASN A 316 4.39 23.51 22.69
N ASN A 317 4.59 22.48 23.54
CA ASN A 317 5.93 21.97 23.89
C ASN A 317 6.37 20.78 23.02
N ARG A 318 5.59 20.37 22.01
CA ARG A 318 5.87 19.16 21.20
C ARG A 318 7.06 19.33 20.29
N LEU A 319 7.25 20.53 19.71
CA LEU A 319 8.40 20.80 18.86
C LEU A 319 9.71 20.78 19.65
N ASP A 320 9.70 21.37 20.85
CA ASP A 320 10.87 21.38 21.73
C ASP A 320 11.26 19.94 22.13
N GLU A 321 10.27 19.11 22.49
CA GLU A 321 10.54 17.71 22.79
C GLU A 321 11.01 16.92 21.55
N LEU A 322 10.47 17.21 20.37
CA LEU A 322 10.96 16.60 19.14
C LEU A 322 12.43 16.95 18.89
N ILE A 323 12.83 18.20 19.12
CA ILE A 323 14.23 18.63 18.97
C ILE A 323 15.10 17.88 19.97
N ASN A 324 14.68 17.75 21.22
CA ASN A 324 15.41 16.99 22.24
C ASN A 324 15.62 15.54 21.79
N ILE A 325 14.58 14.89 21.30
CA ILE A 325 14.68 13.51 20.77
C ILE A 325 15.66 13.42 19.61
N LEU A 326 15.62 14.38 18.68
CA LEU A 326 16.53 14.38 17.54
C LEU A 326 18.00 14.58 17.93
N GLN A 327 18.27 15.29 19.03
CA GLN A 327 19.62 15.42 19.58
C GLN A 327 20.14 14.14 20.25
N GLU A 328 19.21 13.31 20.78
CA GLU A 328 19.56 12.01 21.38
C GLU A 328 19.83 10.94 20.32
N VAL A 329 19.27 11.06 19.11
CA VAL A 329 19.31 10.02 18.06
C VAL A 329 20.47 10.25 17.10
N GLN A 330 21.24 9.21 16.85
CA GLN A 330 22.28 9.22 15.81
C GLN A 330 21.76 8.65 14.50
N GLY A 331 22.03 9.33 13.39
CA GLY A 331 21.70 8.85 12.06
C GLY A 331 20.39 9.43 11.47
N LYS A 332 19.84 8.73 10.48
CA LYS A 332 18.64 9.21 9.75
C LYS A 332 17.36 8.91 10.53
N THR A 333 16.52 9.91 10.67
CA THR A 333 15.26 9.83 11.40
C THR A 333 14.06 10.01 10.47
N ILE A 334 13.01 9.21 10.65
CA ILE A 334 11.73 9.38 9.96
C ILE A 334 10.73 9.93 10.96
N ILE A 335 10.16 11.09 10.67
CA ILE A 335 9.14 11.75 11.48
C ILE A 335 7.78 11.59 10.81
N TRP A 336 6.81 11.00 11.51
CA TRP A 336 5.44 10.89 11.04
C TRP A 336 4.55 11.93 11.71
N ALA A 337 3.79 12.70 10.93
CA ALA A 337 2.83 13.66 11.42
C ALA A 337 1.46 13.46 10.77
N ASN A 338 0.39 13.74 11.52
CA ASN A 338 -0.99 13.52 11.06
C ASN A 338 -1.55 14.70 10.25
N TYR A 339 -1.03 15.90 10.46
CA TYR A 339 -1.54 17.12 9.85
C TYR A 339 -0.49 17.80 8.98
N ARG A 340 -0.92 18.39 7.87
CA ARG A 340 -0.06 19.22 7.01
C ARG A 340 0.52 20.41 7.77
N TYR A 341 -0.24 20.96 8.71
CA TYR A 341 0.23 22.02 9.60
C TYR A 341 1.47 21.56 10.38
N ASP A 342 1.41 20.39 11.03
CA ASP A 342 2.55 19.83 11.76
C ASP A 342 3.77 19.62 10.84
N ILE A 343 3.54 19.07 9.63
CA ILE A 343 4.62 18.83 8.66
C ILE A 343 5.34 20.15 8.32
N ARG A 344 4.59 21.21 8.01
CA ARG A 344 5.16 22.51 7.70
C ARG A 344 5.95 23.10 8.87
N ARG A 345 5.39 23.08 10.08
CA ARG A 345 6.05 23.59 11.28
C ARG A 345 7.32 22.82 11.63
N ILE A 346 7.29 21.50 11.55
CA ILE A 346 8.46 20.66 11.76
C ILE A 346 9.53 20.98 10.71
N LEU A 347 9.15 21.08 9.43
CA LEU A 347 10.05 21.41 8.34
C LEU A 347 10.74 22.77 8.54
N GLU A 348 9.96 23.83 8.81
CA GLU A 348 10.48 25.18 9.08
C GLU A 348 11.46 25.18 10.26
N THR A 349 11.08 24.50 11.36
CA THR A 349 11.92 24.44 12.56
C THR A 349 13.23 23.71 12.28
N LEU A 350 13.18 22.59 11.60
CA LEU A 350 14.38 21.81 11.29
C LEU A 350 15.26 22.50 10.24
N HIS A 351 14.70 23.16 9.23
CA HIS A 351 15.48 23.97 8.28
C HIS A 351 16.28 25.07 8.97
N ASN A 352 15.70 25.71 9.99
CA ASN A 352 16.38 26.74 10.76
C ASN A 352 17.52 26.21 11.63
N ILE A 353 17.45 24.94 12.06
CA ILE A 353 18.44 24.33 12.96
C ILE A 353 19.54 23.60 12.18
N THR A 354 19.16 22.84 11.15
CA THR A 354 20.04 21.89 10.48
C THR A 354 20.35 22.23 9.01
N GLY A 355 19.72 23.28 8.46
CA GLY A 355 19.80 23.66 7.06
C GLY A 355 18.81 22.89 6.16
N THR A 356 18.52 23.47 4.99
CA THR A 356 17.49 22.97 4.06
C THR A 356 17.83 21.65 3.38
N GLU A 357 19.12 21.33 3.22
CA GLU A 357 19.56 20.10 2.55
C GLU A 357 19.49 18.85 3.44
N SER A 358 19.30 19.03 4.76
CA SER A 358 19.29 17.92 5.72
C SER A 358 17.91 17.28 5.93
N VAL A 359 16.85 17.92 5.42
CA VAL A 359 15.45 17.53 5.65
C VAL A 359 14.71 17.39 4.33
N ALA A 360 14.05 16.24 4.14
CA ALA A 360 13.16 16.00 3.03
C ALA A 360 11.75 15.67 3.52
N THR A 361 10.74 16.05 2.76
CA THR A 361 9.33 15.76 3.07
C THR A 361 8.72 14.85 2.03
N TYR A 362 7.81 13.96 2.49
CA TYR A 362 7.02 13.12 1.60
C TYR A 362 5.57 13.06 2.08
N TYR A 363 4.68 13.78 1.40
CA TYR A 363 3.25 13.81 1.67
C TYR A 363 2.47 14.15 0.38
N GLY A 364 1.13 14.26 0.45
CA GLY A 364 0.29 14.37 -0.75
C GLY A 364 0.54 15.58 -1.67
N GLU A 365 1.32 16.57 -1.24
CA GLU A 365 1.72 17.74 -2.04
C GLU A 365 3.17 17.65 -2.56
N THR A 366 3.93 16.63 -2.12
CA THR A 366 5.30 16.42 -2.62
C THR A 366 5.25 16.04 -4.10
N PRO A 367 6.00 16.70 -4.98
CA PRO A 367 6.07 16.36 -6.40
C PRO A 367 6.56 14.91 -6.61
N ASP A 368 6.05 14.24 -7.67
CA ASP A 368 6.44 12.85 -8.00
C ASP A 368 7.94 12.70 -8.42
N GLU A 369 8.68 13.81 -8.55
CA GLU A 369 10.07 13.88 -9.05
C GLU A 369 11.10 14.24 -7.96
N GLU A 370 10.67 14.47 -6.73
CA GLU A 370 11.51 14.59 -5.54
C GLU A 370 11.48 13.25 -4.76
#